data_0fdb508dca12b6e627bedb27010790e3
#
_entry.id   0fdb508dca12b6e627bedb27010790e3
#
_cell.length_a   1.000
_cell.length_b   1.000
_cell.length_c   1.000
_cell.angle_alpha   90.00
_cell.angle_beta   90.00
_cell.angle_gamma   90.00
#
_symmetry.space_group_name_H-M   'P 1'
#
loop_
_entity.id
_entity.type
_entity.pdbx_description
1 polymer ?
#
loop_
_entity_poly.entity_id
_entity_poly.type
_entity_poly.pdbx_seq_one_letter_code
_entity_poly.pdbx_strand_id
1 'polypeptide(L)'
;MSQIPSDRLMAFADGQLPEAERADIEAHLAANPDSAAEVAAWQRQSDALRTLFAPAGAEPVPARLRPRRIAAELGRRRTRSFGWAAAAIVLVGLGLGAGWFARPLFDAEPPSQYLIADAINAHTVFVAENRHAVEVPGSDSEHLSSWLSNRLDTNLGMPDLSAEGFTLVGGRLLPGEPSRGGRAAQLMYENAAKQRITVYVTAALPDRAPAYQFASYEGAEAFYWANARITCTVVGTLPEADMKTVSRAVYQQLTEGDVAWVDRG
;
A
#
# COMPACT_ATOMS: atom_id res chain seq x y z
N MET A 1 41.24 62.21 -51.50
CA MET A 1 41.58 60.80 -51.44
C MET A 1 41.02 60.21 -50.13
N SER A 2 40.12 59.27 -50.20
CA SER A 2 39.49 58.71 -49.00
C SER A 2 40.52 57.81 -48.29
N GLN A 3 40.82 58.14 -47.03
CA GLN A 3 41.74 57.38 -46.22
C GLN A 3 41.05 56.08 -45.83
N ILE A 4 41.61 54.94 -46.22
CA ILE A 4 41.05 53.61 -45.84
C ILE A 4 41.39 53.38 -44.37
N PRO A 5 40.44 52.98 -43.52
CA PRO A 5 40.69 52.67 -42.10
C PRO A 5 41.67 51.52 -41.94
N SER A 6 42.56 51.57 -40.91
CA SER A 6 43.59 50.52 -40.66
C SER A 6 43.01 49.15 -40.37
N ASP A 7 41.80 49.04 -39.82
CA ASP A 7 41.14 47.74 -39.60
C ASP A 7 40.76 47.00 -40.88
N ARG A 8 40.46 47.72 -41.97
CA ARG A 8 40.23 47.12 -43.30
C ARG A 8 41.54 46.64 -43.95
N LEU A 9 42.65 47.38 -43.75
CA LEU A 9 43.97 46.95 -44.19
C LEU A 9 44.46 45.71 -43.43
N MET A 10 44.18 45.61 -42.12
CA MET A 10 44.45 44.41 -41.30
C MET A 10 43.61 43.24 -41.77
N ALA A 11 42.31 43.43 -41.98
CA ALA A 11 41.42 42.38 -42.51
C ALA A 11 41.87 41.84 -43.87
N PHE A 12 42.42 42.74 -44.74
CA PHE A 12 43.06 42.33 -45.99
C PHE A 12 44.33 41.49 -45.75
N ALA A 13 45.21 41.96 -44.85
CA ALA A 13 46.42 41.23 -44.51
C ALA A 13 46.14 39.83 -43.95
N ASP A 14 45.09 39.66 -43.14
CA ASP A 14 44.65 38.41 -42.52
C ASP A 14 43.80 37.53 -43.44
N GLY A 15 43.49 38.01 -44.67
CA GLY A 15 42.62 37.28 -45.60
C GLY A 15 41.14 37.21 -45.19
N GLN A 16 40.70 38.10 -44.29
CA GLN A 16 39.35 38.13 -43.73
C GLN A 16 38.43 39.13 -44.49
N LEU A 17 38.96 39.83 -45.50
CA LEU A 17 38.19 40.83 -46.27
C LEU A 17 37.24 40.14 -47.26
N PRO A 18 35.95 40.58 -47.35
CA PRO A 18 35.04 40.11 -48.38
C PRO A 18 35.58 40.37 -49.78
N GLU A 19 35.31 39.42 -50.72
CA GLU A 19 35.82 39.50 -52.08
C GLU A 19 35.46 40.79 -52.83
N ALA A 20 34.22 41.30 -52.55
CA ALA A 20 33.72 42.53 -53.18
C ALA A 20 34.53 43.80 -52.81
N GLU A 21 35.19 43.79 -51.66
CA GLU A 21 35.95 44.93 -51.15
C GLU A 21 37.44 44.83 -51.43
N ARG A 22 37.90 43.65 -51.88
CA ARG A 22 39.33 43.35 -52.09
C ARG A 22 39.94 44.23 -53.21
N ALA A 23 39.22 44.43 -54.29
CA ALA A 23 39.67 45.23 -55.46
C ALA A 23 39.91 46.71 -55.07
N ASP A 24 39.07 47.25 -54.20
CA ASP A 24 39.25 48.65 -53.74
C ASP A 24 40.49 48.82 -52.83
N ILE A 25 40.78 47.84 -52.00
CA ILE A 25 41.95 47.84 -51.16
C ILE A 25 43.22 47.64 -51.99
N GLU A 26 43.22 46.76 -52.99
CA GLU A 26 44.34 46.54 -53.92
C GLU A 26 44.64 47.80 -54.71
N ALA A 27 43.65 48.52 -55.22
CA ALA A 27 43.80 49.76 -55.87
C ALA A 27 44.40 50.86 -54.96
N HIS A 28 43.96 50.91 -53.68
CA HIS A 28 44.50 51.82 -52.69
C HIS A 28 45.99 51.52 -52.39
N LEU A 29 46.31 50.23 -52.20
CA LEU A 29 47.74 49.81 -51.95
C LEU A 29 48.66 50.11 -53.10
N ALA A 30 48.18 50.00 -54.35
CA ALA A 30 48.89 50.36 -55.56
C ALA A 30 49.17 51.87 -55.63
N ALA A 31 48.33 52.71 -55.08
CA ALA A 31 48.46 54.18 -55.06
C ALA A 31 49.21 54.70 -53.86
N ASN A 32 49.36 53.93 -52.74
CA ASN A 32 49.90 54.33 -51.44
C ASN A 32 50.99 53.37 -50.98
N PRO A 33 52.25 53.62 -51.32
CA PRO A 33 53.38 52.75 -50.99
C PRO A 33 53.63 52.54 -49.51
N ASP A 34 53.29 53.52 -48.65
CA ASP A 34 53.40 53.41 -47.18
C ASP A 34 52.41 52.39 -46.62
N SER A 35 51.14 52.44 -47.03
CA SER A 35 50.15 51.44 -46.67
C SER A 35 50.48 50.04 -47.22
N ALA A 36 51.04 49.95 -48.38
CA ALA A 36 51.47 48.68 -48.97
C ALA A 36 52.68 48.06 -48.17
N ALA A 37 53.62 48.93 -47.73
CA ALA A 37 54.71 48.48 -46.85
C ALA A 37 54.25 47.96 -45.50
N GLU A 38 53.24 48.61 -44.89
CA GLU A 38 52.67 48.21 -43.64
C GLU A 38 51.93 46.89 -43.74
N VAL A 39 51.06 46.70 -44.74
CA VAL A 39 50.40 45.42 -45.02
C VAL A 39 51.35 44.29 -45.25
N ALA A 40 52.42 44.54 -46.07
CA ALA A 40 53.49 43.55 -46.30
C ALA A 40 54.22 43.20 -45.03
N ALA A 41 54.42 44.14 -44.11
CA ALA A 41 55.02 43.85 -42.81
C ALA A 41 54.14 42.95 -41.95
N TRP A 42 52.86 43.19 -41.86
CA TRP A 42 51.95 42.33 -41.15
C TRP A 42 51.80 40.93 -41.72
N GLN A 43 51.82 40.80 -43.07
CA GLN A 43 51.84 39.49 -43.76
C GLN A 43 53.08 38.71 -43.44
N ARG A 44 54.30 39.34 -43.51
CA ARG A 44 55.55 38.69 -43.16
C ARG A 44 55.56 38.23 -41.67
N GLN A 45 55.05 39.06 -40.80
CA GLN A 45 54.91 38.69 -39.37
C GLN A 45 53.97 37.48 -39.16
N SER A 46 52.85 37.49 -39.81
CA SER A 46 51.87 36.35 -39.74
C SER A 46 52.50 35.08 -40.32
N ASP A 47 53.19 35.15 -41.44
CA ASP A 47 53.85 34.00 -42.07
C ASP A 47 55.02 33.45 -41.20
N ALA A 48 55.79 34.33 -40.57
CA ALA A 48 56.84 33.93 -39.63
C ALA A 48 56.23 33.18 -38.43
N LEU A 49 55.15 33.68 -37.86
CA LEU A 49 54.39 33.02 -36.76
C LEU A 49 53.82 31.65 -37.21
N ARG A 50 53.23 31.59 -38.39
CA ARG A 50 52.70 30.32 -38.93
C ARG A 50 53.84 29.30 -39.14
N THR A 51 54.96 29.72 -39.65
CA THR A 51 56.10 28.83 -39.83
C THR A 51 56.66 28.32 -38.51
N LEU A 52 56.76 29.20 -37.51
CA LEU A 52 57.29 28.87 -36.19
C LEU A 52 56.41 27.84 -35.44
N PHE A 53 55.07 27.99 -35.58
CA PHE A 53 54.09 27.16 -34.88
C PHE A 53 53.53 26.04 -35.75
N ALA A 54 53.94 25.91 -37.04
CA ALA A 54 53.45 24.82 -37.91
C ALA A 54 53.65 23.41 -37.34
N PRO A 55 54.75 23.09 -36.65
CA PRO A 55 54.95 21.78 -36.05
C PRO A 55 53.88 21.48 -34.98
N ALA A 56 53.50 22.48 -34.15
CA ALA A 56 52.51 22.31 -33.10
C ALA A 56 51.11 22.09 -33.69
N GLY A 57 50.81 22.74 -34.82
CA GLY A 57 49.55 22.55 -35.54
C GLY A 57 49.42 21.17 -36.22
N ALA A 58 50.57 20.52 -36.52
CA ALA A 58 50.61 19.21 -37.13
C ALA A 58 50.54 18.03 -36.12
N GLU A 59 50.57 18.31 -34.83
CA GLU A 59 50.43 17.26 -33.80
C GLU A 59 49.11 16.53 -33.94
N PRO A 60 49.12 15.20 -33.90
CA PRO A 60 47.86 14.43 -34.00
C PRO A 60 46.97 14.68 -32.80
N VAL A 61 45.68 15.02 -33.04
CA VAL A 61 44.70 15.24 -31.98
C VAL A 61 44.61 14.00 -31.06
N PRO A 62 44.85 14.16 -29.75
CA PRO A 62 44.77 13.06 -28.78
C PRO A 62 43.48 12.27 -28.93
N ALA A 63 43.56 10.94 -28.85
CA ALA A 63 42.42 10.05 -29.08
C ALA A 63 41.21 10.39 -28.23
N ARG A 64 41.42 10.93 -27.02
CA ARG A 64 40.35 11.37 -26.08
C ARG A 64 39.53 12.56 -26.61
N LEU A 65 40.11 13.39 -27.49
CA LEU A 65 39.45 14.59 -28.02
C LEU A 65 38.84 14.37 -29.42
N ARG A 66 38.90 13.14 -29.95
CA ARG A 66 38.31 12.83 -31.25
C ARG A 66 36.79 12.85 -31.14
N PRO A 67 36.08 13.67 -31.94
CA PRO A 67 34.60 13.81 -31.85
C PRO A 67 33.84 12.47 -31.92
N ARG A 68 34.32 11.57 -32.80
CA ARG A 68 33.69 10.23 -32.95
C ARG A 68 33.79 9.39 -31.67
N ARG A 69 34.90 9.49 -30.92
CA ARG A 69 35.05 8.78 -29.64
C ARG A 69 34.15 9.38 -28.56
N ILE A 70 34.13 10.70 -28.45
CA ILE A 70 33.23 11.40 -27.50
C ILE A 70 31.77 11.05 -27.77
N ALA A 71 31.34 11.08 -29.04
CA ALA A 71 29.99 10.70 -29.42
C ALA A 71 29.69 9.23 -29.10
N ALA A 72 30.61 8.31 -29.32
CA ALA A 72 30.44 6.89 -29.00
C ALA A 72 30.38 6.64 -27.48
N GLU A 73 31.15 7.34 -26.67
CA GLU A 73 31.10 7.24 -25.21
C GLU A 73 29.79 7.81 -24.63
N LEU A 74 29.30 8.93 -25.14
CA LEU A 74 28.02 9.50 -24.78
C LEU A 74 26.88 8.58 -25.17
N GLY A 75 26.94 7.98 -26.35
CA GLY A 75 25.96 6.98 -26.80
C GLY A 75 25.91 5.76 -25.88
N ARG A 76 27.08 5.19 -25.52
CA ARG A 76 27.15 4.04 -24.59
C ARG A 76 26.62 4.36 -23.19
N ARG A 77 26.91 5.54 -22.65
CA ARG A 77 26.36 5.96 -21.36
C ARG A 77 24.82 6.06 -21.41
N ARG A 78 24.29 6.63 -22.48
CA ARG A 78 22.86 6.77 -22.68
C ARG A 78 22.13 5.43 -22.79
N THR A 79 22.65 4.49 -23.59
CA THR A 79 22.06 3.15 -23.72
C THR A 79 22.12 2.35 -22.42
N ARG A 80 23.22 2.48 -21.65
CA ARG A 80 23.36 1.81 -20.36
C ARG A 80 22.38 2.37 -19.32
N SER A 81 22.16 3.68 -19.28
CA SER A 81 21.18 4.28 -18.37
C SER A 81 19.74 3.89 -18.74
N PHE A 82 19.40 3.78 -20.03
CA PHE A 82 18.10 3.27 -20.46
C PHE A 82 17.88 1.81 -20.06
N GLY A 83 18.91 0.97 -20.14
CA GLY A 83 18.83 -0.42 -19.68
C GLY A 83 18.51 -0.54 -18.19
N TRP A 84 19.11 0.25 -17.35
CA TRP A 84 18.84 0.27 -15.92
C TRP A 84 17.44 0.82 -15.60
N ALA A 85 16.99 1.86 -16.32
CA ALA A 85 15.63 2.40 -16.16
C ALA A 85 14.56 1.39 -16.58
N ALA A 86 14.77 0.67 -17.69
CA ALA A 86 13.86 -0.38 -18.13
C ALA A 86 13.79 -1.54 -17.12
N ALA A 87 14.93 -1.99 -16.59
CA ALA A 87 14.98 -3.01 -15.56
C ALA A 87 14.25 -2.58 -14.27
N ALA A 88 14.41 -1.33 -13.84
CA ALA A 88 13.70 -0.79 -12.68
C ALA A 88 12.18 -0.77 -12.90
N ILE A 89 11.70 -0.36 -14.06
CA ILE A 89 10.27 -0.38 -14.40
C ILE A 89 9.70 -1.80 -14.36
N VAL A 90 10.44 -2.78 -14.92
CA VAL A 90 10.02 -4.18 -14.90
C VAL A 90 9.98 -4.72 -13.46
N LEU A 91 10.98 -4.42 -12.64
CA LEU A 91 11.00 -4.86 -11.23
C LEU A 91 9.87 -4.22 -10.42
N VAL A 92 9.59 -2.93 -10.62
CA VAL A 92 8.45 -2.26 -9.96
C VAL A 92 7.13 -2.85 -10.43
N GLY A 93 6.97 -3.10 -11.74
CA GLY A 93 5.77 -3.74 -12.29
C GLY A 93 5.56 -5.16 -11.75
N LEU A 94 6.60 -5.97 -11.68
CA LEU A 94 6.56 -7.30 -11.07
C LEU A 94 6.27 -7.23 -9.57
N GLY A 95 6.89 -6.29 -8.85
CA GLY A 95 6.65 -6.09 -7.42
C GLY A 95 5.21 -5.67 -7.12
N LEU A 96 4.65 -4.74 -7.88
CA LEU A 96 3.25 -4.32 -7.74
C LEU A 96 2.28 -5.45 -8.12
N GLY A 97 2.56 -6.17 -9.21
CA GLY A 97 1.76 -7.32 -9.62
C GLY A 97 1.81 -8.43 -8.58
N ALA A 98 3.00 -8.85 -8.15
CA ALA A 98 3.15 -9.86 -7.11
C ALA A 98 2.53 -9.43 -5.77
N GLY A 99 2.69 -8.16 -5.37
CA GLY A 99 2.07 -7.61 -4.16
C GLY A 99 0.54 -7.61 -4.24
N TRP A 100 -0.03 -7.26 -5.39
CA TRP A 100 -1.47 -7.30 -5.60
C TRP A 100 -2.04 -8.73 -5.52
N PHE A 101 -1.38 -9.69 -6.16
CA PHE A 101 -1.81 -11.10 -6.11
C PHE A 101 -1.51 -11.77 -4.76
N ALA A 102 -0.49 -11.33 -4.03
CA ALA A 102 -0.15 -11.85 -2.71
C ALA A 102 -1.00 -11.22 -1.58
N ARG A 103 -1.67 -10.10 -1.83
CA ARG A 103 -2.51 -9.40 -0.83
C ARG A 103 -3.48 -10.33 -0.08
N PRO A 104 -4.26 -11.23 -0.75
CA PRO A 104 -5.17 -12.12 -0.04
C PRO A 104 -4.47 -13.11 0.91
N LEU A 105 -3.17 -13.37 0.71
CA LEU A 105 -2.39 -14.26 1.56
C LEU A 105 -1.91 -13.58 2.85
N PHE A 106 -1.85 -12.23 2.85
CA PHE A 106 -1.39 -11.44 3.99
C PHE A 106 -2.53 -10.71 4.72
N ASP A 107 -3.62 -10.38 4.02
CA ASP A 107 -4.78 -9.65 4.57
C ASP A 107 -5.88 -10.59 5.09
N ALA A 108 -5.70 -11.91 5.04
CA ALA A 108 -6.65 -12.85 5.62
C ALA A 108 -6.58 -12.78 7.16
N GLU A 109 -7.22 -11.76 7.76
CA GLU A 109 -7.51 -11.81 9.18
C GLU A 109 -8.27 -13.10 9.49
N PRO A 110 -7.89 -13.80 10.57
CA PRO A 110 -8.59 -15.03 10.90
C PRO A 110 -10.07 -14.71 11.06
N PRO A 111 -10.96 -15.48 10.45
CA PRO A 111 -12.42 -15.25 10.50
C PRO A 111 -13.00 -15.15 11.93
N SER A 112 -12.27 -15.59 12.96
CA SER A 112 -12.61 -15.39 14.37
C SER A 112 -12.63 -13.92 14.77
N GLN A 113 -11.75 -13.07 14.24
CA GLN A 113 -11.68 -11.66 14.62
C GLN A 113 -12.93 -10.89 14.17
N TYR A 114 -13.42 -11.15 12.96
CA TYR A 114 -14.67 -10.53 12.48
C TYR A 114 -15.89 -10.96 13.31
N LEU A 115 -15.98 -12.24 13.65
CA LEU A 115 -17.11 -12.73 14.45
C LEU A 115 -17.07 -12.22 15.90
N ILE A 116 -15.88 -12.07 16.47
CA ILE A 116 -15.70 -11.42 17.76
C ILE A 116 -16.09 -9.94 17.67
N ALA A 117 -15.65 -9.23 16.64
CA ALA A 117 -16.00 -7.82 16.44
C ALA A 117 -17.51 -7.63 16.23
N ASP A 118 -18.16 -8.47 15.43
CA ASP A 118 -19.62 -8.44 15.21
C ASP A 118 -20.38 -8.69 16.52
N ALA A 119 -19.92 -9.66 17.31
CA ALA A 119 -20.53 -9.98 18.60
C ALA A 119 -20.37 -8.82 19.60
N ILE A 120 -19.20 -8.19 19.67
CA ILE A 120 -18.94 -7.02 20.53
C ILE A 120 -19.79 -5.83 20.07
N ASN A 121 -19.84 -5.55 18.79
CA ASN A 121 -20.67 -4.48 18.25
C ASN A 121 -22.15 -4.69 18.56
N ALA A 122 -22.67 -5.91 18.34
CA ALA A 122 -24.04 -6.24 18.68
C ALA A 122 -24.29 -6.13 20.19
N HIS A 123 -23.35 -6.58 21.03
CA HIS A 123 -23.45 -6.43 22.48
C HIS A 123 -23.56 -4.96 22.86
N THR A 124 -22.63 -4.12 22.39
CA THR A 124 -22.58 -2.69 22.74
C THR A 124 -23.86 -1.95 22.38
N VAL A 125 -24.39 -2.20 21.19
CA VAL A 125 -25.64 -1.57 20.73
C VAL A 125 -26.84 -1.99 21.58
N PHE A 126 -27.02 -3.28 21.83
CA PHE A 126 -28.27 -3.80 22.41
C PHE A 126 -28.24 -3.92 23.93
N VAL A 127 -27.09 -3.94 24.56
CA VAL A 127 -26.98 -3.90 26.03
C VAL A 127 -27.49 -2.58 26.60
N ALA A 128 -27.28 -1.47 25.89
CA ALA A 128 -27.78 -0.16 26.30
C ALA A 128 -29.29 0.02 26.07
N GLU A 129 -29.92 -0.85 25.27
CA GLU A 129 -31.33 -0.76 24.94
C GLU A 129 -32.19 -1.35 26.05
N ASN A 130 -33.15 -0.57 26.54
CA ASN A 130 -34.04 -1.02 27.65
C ASN A 130 -35.40 -1.50 27.16
N ARG A 131 -35.94 -0.90 26.12
CA ARG A 131 -37.31 -1.20 25.66
C ARG A 131 -37.34 -2.27 24.57
N HIS A 132 -36.33 -2.30 23.71
CA HIS A 132 -36.25 -3.20 22.56
C HIS A 132 -34.98 -4.03 22.59
N ALA A 133 -34.56 -4.46 23.78
CA ALA A 133 -33.36 -5.25 24.00
C ALA A 133 -33.38 -6.60 23.26
N VAL A 134 -34.57 -7.16 23.07
CA VAL A 134 -34.81 -8.46 22.42
C VAL A 134 -36.03 -8.39 21.49
N GLU A 135 -36.14 -9.31 20.55
CA GLU A 135 -37.31 -9.45 19.66
C GLU A 135 -38.31 -10.46 20.22
N VAL A 136 -37.81 -11.56 20.80
CA VAL A 136 -38.59 -12.59 21.46
C VAL A 136 -38.17 -12.66 22.92
N PRO A 137 -39.10 -12.52 23.89
CA PRO A 137 -38.76 -12.54 25.31
C PRO A 137 -38.36 -13.94 25.78
N GLY A 138 -37.52 -14.01 26.80
CA GLY A 138 -37.03 -15.25 27.40
C GLY A 138 -38.16 -16.09 28.07
N SER A 139 -39.30 -15.46 28.39
CA SER A 139 -40.51 -16.17 28.86
C SER A 139 -41.12 -17.11 27.80
N ASP A 140 -40.78 -16.91 26.52
CA ASP A 140 -41.20 -17.75 25.41
C ASP A 140 -39.95 -18.45 24.78
N SER A 141 -39.17 -19.11 25.61
CA SER A 141 -37.91 -19.72 25.26
C SER A 141 -38.05 -20.87 24.25
N GLU A 142 -39.14 -21.61 24.26
CA GLU A 142 -39.39 -22.70 23.32
C GLU A 142 -39.60 -22.15 21.89
N HIS A 143 -40.43 -21.11 21.76
CA HIS A 143 -40.62 -20.41 20.49
C HIS A 143 -39.31 -19.78 20.02
N LEU A 144 -38.57 -19.10 20.91
CA LEU A 144 -37.28 -18.47 20.62
C LEU A 144 -36.28 -19.49 20.08
N SER A 145 -36.15 -20.64 20.75
CA SER A 145 -35.24 -21.73 20.33
C SER A 145 -35.62 -22.28 18.94
N SER A 146 -36.89 -22.60 18.76
CA SER A 146 -37.40 -23.13 17.50
C SER A 146 -37.23 -22.14 16.34
N TRP A 147 -37.58 -20.87 16.55
CA TRP A 147 -37.47 -19.81 15.56
C TRP A 147 -36.01 -19.54 15.15
N LEU A 148 -35.12 -19.37 16.13
CA LEU A 148 -33.69 -19.12 15.85
C LEU A 148 -33.02 -20.33 15.19
N SER A 149 -33.35 -21.56 15.63
CA SER A 149 -32.84 -22.78 15.02
C SER A 149 -33.22 -22.89 13.54
N ASN A 150 -34.47 -22.57 13.20
CA ASN A 150 -34.93 -22.55 11.81
C ASN A 150 -34.23 -21.43 10.98
N ARG A 151 -33.89 -20.30 11.60
CA ARG A 151 -33.27 -19.17 10.91
C ARG A 151 -31.79 -19.40 10.66
N LEU A 152 -31.11 -20.12 11.56
CA LEU A 152 -29.69 -20.45 11.46
C LEU A 152 -29.42 -21.79 10.77
N ASP A 153 -30.49 -22.53 10.44
CA ASP A 153 -30.36 -23.89 9.88
C ASP A 153 -29.51 -24.82 10.78
N THR A 154 -29.63 -24.67 12.10
CA THR A 154 -28.91 -25.43 13.11
C THR A 154 -29.74 -25.55 14.39
N ASN A 155 -29.55 -26.63 15.12
CA ASN A 155 -30.26 -26.79 16.42
C ASN A 155 -29.57 -25.94 17.47
N LEU A 156 -30.28 -24.86 17.89
CA LEU A 156 -29.83 -23.92 18.92
C LEU A 156 -30.59 -24.13 20.22
N GLY A 157 -29.93 -24.73 21.21
CA GLY A 157 -30.45 -24.76 22.58
C GLY A 157 -30.42 -23.39 23.23
N MET A 158 -31.24 -23.23 24.27
CA MET A 158 -31.21 -22.04 25.14
C MET A 158 -30.41 -22.38 26.40
N PRO A 159 -29.17 -21.93 26.56
CA PRO A 159 -28.40 -22.22 27.77
C PRO A 159 -29.07 -21.70 29.02
N ASP A 160 -29.17 -22.56 30.03
CA ASP A 160 -29.62 -22.18 31.38
C ASP A 160 -28.41 -21.72 32.17
N LEU A 161 -28.35 -20.44 32.49
CA LEU A 161 -27.29 -19.81 33.27
C LEU A 161 -27.74 -19.39 34.67
N SER A 162 -28.82 -19.99 35.18
CA SER A 162 -29.33 -19.70 36.52
C SER A 162 -28.31 -20.03 37.63
N ALA A 163 -27.52 -21.07 37.42
CA ALA A 163 -26.46 -21.43 38.36
C ALA A 163 -25.33 -20.38 38.46
N GLU A 164 -25.12 -19.64 37.37
CA GLU A 164 -24.18 -18.50 37.28
C GLU A 164 -24.83 -17.17 37.64
N GLY A 165 -26.11 -17.20 38.08
CA GLY A 165 -26.89 -16.02 38.51
C GLY A 165 -27.48 -15.18 37.36
N PHE A 166 -27.55 -15.72 36.14
CA PHE A 166 -28.10 -15.03 34.97
C PHE A 166 -29.44 -15.63 34.52
N THR A 167 -30.39 -14.75 34.16
CA THR A 167 -31.67 -15.11 33.60
C THR A 167 -31.77 -14.69 32.16
N LEU A 168 -32.36 -15.53 31.29
CA LEU A 168 -32.56 -15.21 29.88
C LEU A 168 -33.58 -14.07 29.74
N VAL A 169 -33.13 -12.93 29.23
CA VAL A 169 -34.00 -11.79 28.87
C VAL A 169 -34.77 -12.10 27.58
N GLY A 170 -34.13 -12.75 26.64
CA GLY A 170 -34.66 -13.14 25.34
C GLY A 170 -33.59 -13.18 24.26
N GLY A 171 -34.06 -13.12 23.02
CA GLY A 171 -33.14 -13.15 21.87
C GLY A 171 -33.67 -12.39 20.65
N ARG A 172 -32.79 -12.29 19.67
CA ARG A 172 -33.03 -11.66 18.36
C ARG A 172 -32.27 -12.30 17.23
N LEU A 173 -32.73 -12.05 16.01
CA LEU A 173 -32.02 -12.38 14.79
C LEU A 173 -31.25 -11.13 14.29
N LEU A 174 -29.98 -11.29 13.99
CA LEU A 174 -29.12 -10.23 13.47
C LEU A 174 -28.63 -10.59 12.06
N PRO A 175 -28.34 -9.58 11.21
CA PRO A 175 -27.58 -9.82 10.00
C PRO A 175 -26.18 -10.30 10.37
N GLY A 176 -25.71 -11.34 9.70
CA GLY A 176 -24.34 -11.83 9.78
C GLY A 176 -23.61 -11.66 8.45
N GLU A 177 -22.37 -12.07 8.39
CA GLU A 177 -21.56 -12.04 7.17
C GLU A 177 -22.24 -12.86 6.04
N PRO A 178 -22.52 -12.26 4.87
CA PRO A 178 -23.21 -12.97 3.77
C PRO A 178 -22.51 -14.25 3.31
N SER A 179 -21.16 -14.25 3.29
CA SER A 179 -20.34 -15.42 2.94
C SER A 179 -20.45 -16.58 3.94
N ARG A 180 -21.15 -16.36 5.07
CA ARG A 180 -21.26 -17.26 6.22
C ARG A 180 -22.70 -17.54 6.63
N GLY A 181 -23.59 -17.52 5.67
CA GLY A 181 -25.02 -17.75 5.92
C GLY A 181 -25.81 -16.50 6.23
N GLY A 182 -25.17 -15.34 6.39
CA GLY A 182 -25.81 -14.02 6.48
C GLY A 182 -26.73 -13.80 7.69
N ARG A 183 -26.67 -14.67 8.72
CA ARG A 183 -27.56 -14.62 9.90
C ARG A 183 -26.82 -14.96 11.17
N ALA A 184 -27.18 -14.27 12.26
CA ALA A 184 -26.70 -14.57 13.60
C ALA A 184 -27.85 -14.50 14.60
N ALA A 185 -27.81 -15.33 15.64
CA ALA A 185 -28.68 -15.20 16.80
C ALA A 185 -27.92 -14.50 17.91
N GLN A 186 -28.58 -13.58 18.61
CA GLN A 186 -28.10 -13.00 19.84
C GLN A 186 -29.05 -13.34 20.97
N LEU A 187 -28.58 -14.05 21.98
CA LEU A 187 -29.29 -14.28 23.23
C LEU A 187 -28.78 -13.29 24.26
N MET A 188 -29.65 -12.70 25.03
CA MET A 188 -29.32 -11.74 26.09
C MET A 188 -29.71 -12.29 27.45
N TYR A 189 -28.78 -12.25 28.39
CA TYR A 189 -28.96 -12.63 29.77
C TYR A 189 -28.69 -11.45 30.69
N GLU A 190 -29.34 -11.40 31.84
CA GLU A 190 -29.21 -10.34 32.82
C GLU A 190 -29.14 -10.95 34.24
N ASN A 191 -28.24 -10.43 35.08
CA ASN A 191 -28.15 -10.82 36.48
C ASN A 191 -28.92 -9.88 37.41
N ALA A 192 -28.97 -10.20 38.70
CA ALA A 192 -29.64 -9.38 39.71
C ALA A 192 -29.10 -7.94 39.83
N ALA A 193 -27.81 -7.73 39.47
CA ALA A 193 -27.16 -6.42 39.45
C ALA A 193 -27.43 -5.65 38.15
N LYS A 194 -28.27 -6.13 37.25
CA LYS A 194 -28.58 -5.56 35.94
C LYS A 194 -27.40 -5.56 34.97
N GLN A 195 -26.37 -6.38 35.25
CA GLN A 195 -25.32 -6.59 34.29
C GLN A 195 -25.79 -7.59 33.24
N ARG A 196 -25.49 -7.28 31.98
CA ARG A 196 -25.93 -8.05 30.83
C ARG A 196 -24.75 -8.72 30.14
N ILE A 197 -24.97 -9.94 29.72
CA ILE A 197 -24.09 -10.67 28.81
C ILE A 197 -24.87 -11.07 27.56
N THR A 198 -24.20 -11.26 26.47
CA THR A 198 -24.82 -11.72 25.22
C THR A 198 -24.07 -12.93 24.68
N VAL A 199 -24.85 -13.87 24.15
CA VAL A 199 -24.36 -15.06 23.44
C VAL A 199 -24.69 -14.89 21.98
N TYR A 200 -23.69 -14.66 21.15
CA TYR A 200 -23.80 -14.45 19.72
C TYR A 200 -23.46 -15.76 18.99
N VAL A 201 -24.38 -16.27 18.20
CA VAL A 201 -24.27 -17.58 17.55
C VAL A 201 -24.50 -17.46 16.05
N THR A 202 -23.62 -18.06 15.27
CA THR A 202 -23.78 -18.25 13.83
C THR A 202 -23.68 -19.72 13.47
N ALA A 203 -24.21 -20.13 12.31
CA ALA A 203 -23.94 -21.44 11.76
C ALA A 203 -22.43 -21.62 11.53
N ALA A 204 -21.93 -22.84 11.67
CA ALA A 204 -20.53 -23.15 11.40
C ALA A 204 -20.19 -22.92 9.93
N LEU A 205 -18.95 -22.49 9.68
CA LEU A 205 -18.39 -22.43 8.35
C LEU A 205 -17.88 -23.83 7.94
N PRO A 206 -18.09 -24.24 6.70
CA PRO A 206 -17.43 -25.43 6.16
C PRO A 206 -15.91 -25.32 6.32
N ASP A 207 -15.27 -26.46 6.60
CA ASP A 207 -13.80 -26.61 6.66
C ASP A 207 -13.09 -25.83 7.77
N ARG A 208 -13.79 -25.43 8.84
CA ARG A 208 -13.16 -24.73 9.95
C ARG A 208 -12.69 -25.71 11.02
N ALA A 209 -11.42 -25.59 11.39
CA ALA A 209 -10.89 -26.28 12.56
C ALA A 209 -11.56 -25.72 13.83
N PRO A 210 -11.85 -26.58 14.83
CA PRO A 210 -12.28 -26.11 16.15
C PRO A 210 -11.29 -25.08 16.69
N ALA A 211 -11.81 -23.96 17.16
CA ALA A 211 -11.01 -22.85 17.66
C ALA A 211 -11.58 -22.36 18.98
N TYR A 212 -10.73 -21.88 19.84
CA TYR A 212 -11.05 -21.21 21.09
C TYR A 212 -10.18 -19.98 21.25
N GLN A 213 -10.77 -18.83 21.54
CA GLN A 213 -10.07 -17.56 21.67
C GLN A 213 -10.73 -16.68 22.72
N PHE A 214 -9.90 -16.05 23.55
CA PHE A 214 -10.29 -14.94 24.42
C PHE A 214 -9.82 -13.63 23.81
N ALA A 215 -10.65 -12.60 23.86
CA ALA A 215 -10.33 -11.26 23.41
C ALA A 215 -10.92 -10.23 24.39
N SER A 216 -10.16 -9.19 24.70
CA SER A 216 -10.61 -8.04 25.47
C SER A 216 -10.54 -6.81 24.56
N TYR A 217 -11.64 -6.07 24.45
CA TYR A 217 -11.72 -4.89 23.61
C TYR A 217 -12.61 -3.82 24.26
N GLU A 218 -12.04 -2.63 24.51
CA GLU A 218 -12.76 -1.47 25.08
C GLU A 218 -13.53 -1.76 26.38
N GLY A 219 -13.04 -2.69 27.20
CA GLY A 219 -13.66 -3.09 28.46
C GLY A 219 -14.74 -4.16 28.35
N ALA A 220 -14.98 -4.68 27.13
CA ALA A 220 -15.78 -5.88 26.93
C ALA A 220 -14.88 -7.10 26.79
N GLU A 221 -15.22 -8.17 27.48
CA GLU A 221 -14.57 -9.47 27.44
C GLU A 221 -15.34 -10.39 26.52
N ALA A 222 -14.65 -11.01 25.55
CA ALA A 222 -15.27 -11.88 24.55
C ALA A 222 -14.62 -13.27 24.57
N PHE A 223 -15.43 -14.29 24.68
CA PHE A 223 -15.04 -15.70 24.54
C PHE A 223 -15.63 -16.26 23.28
N TYR A 224 -14.76 -16.61 22.35
CA TYR A 224 -15.10 -17.18 21.06
C TYR A 224 -14.76 -18.66 21.01
N TRP A 225 -15.67 -19.47 20.45
CA TRP A 225 -15.36 -20.83 20.02
C TRP A 225 -16.10 -21.20 18.75
N ALA A 226 -15.59 -22.20 18.07
CA ALA A 226 -16.20 -22.78 16.87
C ALA A 226 -16.10 -24.30 16.94
N ASN A 227 -17.17 -24.98 16.58
CA ASN A 227 -17.21 -26.43 16.33
C ASN A 227 -17.80 -26.72 14.94
N ALA A 228 -18.11 -27.98 14.66
CA ALA A 228 -18.65 -28.40 13.36
C ALA A 228 -20.07 -27.88 13.08
N ARG A 229 -20.81 -27.39 14.07
CA ARG A 229 -22.22 -26.98 13.94
C ARG A 229 -22.43 -25.47 14.07
N ILE A 230 -21.74 -24.83 15.02
CA ILE A 230 -21.93 -23.45 15.34
C ILE A 230 -20.59 -22.75 15.60
N THR A 231 -20.62 -21.43 15.42
CA THR A 231 -19.64 -20.52 15.97
C THR A 231 -20.33 -19.67 17.02
N CYS A 232 -19.72 -19.53 18.18
CA CYS A 232 -20.31 -18.83 19.30
C CYS A 232 -19.33 -17.83 19.93
N THR A 233 -19.83 -16.66 20.32
CA THR A 233 -19.08 -15.66 21.07
C THR A 233 -19.92 -15.19 22.25
N VAL A 234 -19.38 -15.34 23.46
CA VAL A 234 -20.00 -14.79 24.68
C VAL A 234 -19.32 -13.46 24.98
N VAL A 235 -20.10 -12.39 25.11
CA VAL A 235 -19.60 -11.03 25.36
C VAL A 235 -20.22 -10.45 26.61
N GLY A 236 -19.44 -9.79 27.44
CA GLY A 236 -19.89 -9.10 28.64
C GLY A 236 -18.84 -8.18 29.22
N THR A 237 -19.22 -7.40 30.22
CA THR A 237 -18.33 -6.46 30.96
C THR A 237 -17.95 -6.95 32.36
N LEU A 238 -18.14 -8.24 32.60
CA LEU A 238 -17.77 -8.89 33.86
C LEU A 238 -16.25 -9.09 33.93
N PRO A 239 -15.69 -9.26 35.13
CA PRO A 239 -14.31 -9.69 35.30
C PRO A 239 -14.02 -10.98 34.52
N GLU A 240 -12.81 -11.11 34.00
CA GLU A 240 -12.38 -12.24 33.14
C GLU A 240 -12.70 -13.62 33.78
N ALA A 241 -12.49 -13.78 35.10
CA ALA A 241 -12.76 -15.03 35.78
C ALA A 241 -14.25 -15.43 35.75
N ASP A 242 -15.14 -14.44 35.91
CA ASP A 242 -16.58 -14.66 35.88
C ASP A 242 -17.03 -14.93 34.42
N MET A 243 -16.49 -14.18 33.46
CA MET A 243 -16.73 -14.44 32.03
C MET A 243 -16.27 -15.84 31.61
N LYS A 244 -15.13 -16.34 32.10
CA LYS A 244 -14.67 -17.71 31.86
C LYS A 244 -15.66 -18.74 32.40
N THR A 245 -16.21 -18.52 33.59
CA THR A 245 -17.19 -19.41 34.20
C THR A 245 -18.48 -19.48 33.41
N VAL A 246 -19.04 -18.33 33.08
CA VAL A 246 -20.27 -18.24 32.27
C VAL A 246 -20.05 -18.83 30.88
N SER A 247 -18.95 -18.48 30.22
CA SER A 247 -18.65 -18.99 28.87
C SER A 247 -18.46 -20.50 28.83
N ARG A 248 -17.91 -21.09 29.90
CA ARG A 248 -17.80 -22.55 30.06
C ARG A 248 -19.18 -23.20 30.18
N ALA A 249 -20.08 -22.62 30.97
CA ALA A 249 -21.45 -23.13 31.10
C ALA A 249 -22.21 -23.09 29.77
N VAL A 250 -22.09 -21.97 29.04
CA VAL A 250 -22.66 -21.84 27.67
C VAL A 250 -22.06 -22.88 26.72
N TYR A 251 -20.72 -23.05 26.74
CA TYR A 251 -20.05 -24.02 25.88
C TYR A 251 -20.53 -25.44 26.14
N GLN A 252 -20.57 -25.87 27.40
CA GLN A 252 -21.00 -27.22 27.77
C GLN A 252 -22.43 -27.53 27.26
N GLN A 253 -23.35 -26.58 27.47
CA GLN A 253 -24.76 -26.80 27.09
C GLN A 253 -25.00 -26.73 25.58
N LEU A 254 -24.24 -25.91 24.84
CA LEU A 254 -24.37 -25.82 23.38
C LEU A 254 -23.58 -26.90 22.63
N THR A 255 -22.67 -27.58 23.30
CA THR A 255 -21.79 -28.62 22.71
C THR A 255 -22.01 -30.00 23.29
N GLU A 256 -22.99 -30.20 24.18
CA GLU A 256 -23.31 -31.52 24.71
C GLU A 256 -23.54 -32.54 23.58
N GLY A 257 -22.56 -33.43 23.41
CA GLY A 257 -22.45 -34.39 22.31
C GLY A 257 -21.19 -34.25 21.44
N ASP A 258 -20.46 -33.17 21.49
CA ASP A 258 -19.22 -32.95 20.77
C ASP A 258 -18.03 -32.69 21.74
N VAL A 259 -17.21 -33.70 21.89
CA VAL A 259 -15.80 -33.72 22.41
C VAL A 259 -15.42 -32.78 23.56
N ALA A 260 -14.77 -33.37 24.56
CA ALA A 260 -14.24 -32.79 25.78
C ALA A 260 -13.50 -31.44 25.59
N TRP A 261 -13.83 -30.48 26.46
CA TRP A 261 -13.06 -29.28 26.71
C TRP A 261 -11.57 -29.59 26.93
N VAL A 262 -10.72 -29.06 26.08
CA VAL A 262 -9.27 -29.10 26.26
C VAL A 262 -8.88 -27.86 27.05
N ASP A 263 -8.65 -28.03 28.33
CA ASP A 263 -8.06 -27.00 29.22
C ASP A 263 -6.61 -26.75 28.75
N ARG A 264 -6.40 -25.70 27.96
CA ARG A 264 -5.06 -25.18 27.66
C ARG A 264 -4.93 -23.87 28.41
N GLY A 265 -4.31 -23.98 29.59
CA GLY A 265 -3.91 -22.92 30.47
C GLY A 265 -2.95 -21.92 29.83
#